data_ceaecdaaabb30876778591550bfa4f27
#
_entry.id   ceaecdaaabb30876778591550bfa4f27
#
_cell.length_a   1.000
_cell.length_b   1.000
_cell.length_c   1.000
_cell.angle_alpha   90.00
_cell.angle_beta   90.00
_cell.angle_gamma   90.00
#
_symmetry.space_group_name_H-M   'P 1'
#
loop_
_entity.id
_entity.type
_entity.pdbx_description
1 polymer ?
#
loop_
_entity_poly.entity_id
_entity_poly.type
_entity_poly.pdbx_seq_one_letter_code
_entity_poly.pdbx_strand_id
1 'polypeptide(L)'
;MSDRLVLVGMMGSGKTTVGRQLAARLGWAFRDSDSMVEASTGSTVAELFAAQGEAGFRSEESRVLAEALAGAGPVVVSAAGGVVLAPENRALLASHTVVWLRADPATLAARIGDGRGRPLLAADPAGTLVDLDAVRRPLYEEVADVVVDVDALDPATVVDRVLAATAFARSTL
;
A
#
# COMPACT_ATOMS: atom_id res chain seq x y z
N MET A 1 -14.63 -14.02 -8.70
CA MET A 1 -14.18 -12.71 -8.14
C MET A 1 -13.03 -13.01 -7.21
N SER A 2 -11.98 -12.20 -7.26
CA SER A 2 -10.84 -12.39 -6.35
C SER A 2 -11.25 -11.98 -4.93
N ASP A 3 -11.09 -12.86 -3.97
CA ASP A 3 -11.30 -12.56 -2.54
C ASP A 3 -10.09 -11.80 -1.95
N ARG A 4 -9.44 -11.00 -2.76
CA ARG A 4 -8.27 -10.20 -2.38
C ARG A 4 -8.47 -8.76 -2.79
N LEU A 5 -8.39 -7.88 -1.80
CA LEU A 5 -8.42 -6.43 -1.96
C LEU A 5 -7.05 -5.87 -1.59
N VAL A 6 -6.39 -5.25 -2.55
CA VAL A 6 -5.05 -4.69 -2.36
C VAL A 6 -5.14 -3.17 -2.35
N LEU A 7 -4.62 -2.56 -1.30
CA LEU A 7 -4.46 -1.11 -1.21
C LEU A 7 -3.06 -0.72 -1.65
N VAL A 8 -2.96 0.13 -2.65
CA VAL A 8 -1.71 0.73 -3.13
C VAL A 8 -1.75 2.24 -2.93
N GLY A 9 -0.61 2.88 -2.97
CA GLY A 9 -0.47 4.32 -2.82
C GLY A 9 0.81 4.69 -2.09
N MET A 10 1.11 5.97 -2.08
CA MET A 10 2.29 6.52 -1.41
C MET A 10 2.26 6.30 0.10
N MET A 11 3.43 6.36 0.73
CA MET A 11 3.53 6.43 2.19
C MET A 11 2.74 7.62 2.72
N GLY A 12 2.03 7.45 3.85
CA GLY A 12 1.18 8.49 4.42
C GLY A 12 -0.22 8.60 3.79
N SER A 13 -0.56 7.78 2.79
CA SER A 13 -1.91 7.77 2.20
C SER A 13 -2.98 7.08 3.05
N GLY A 14 -2.59 6.40 4.14
CA GLY A 14 -3.53 5.79 5.08
C GLY A 14 -3.84 4.31 4.81
N LYS A 15 -3.09 3.63 3.97
CA LYS A 15 -3.32 2.22 3.59
C LYS A 15 -3.49 1.27 4.78
N THR A 16 -2.61 1.35 5.77
CA THR A 16 -2.66 0.47 6.95
C THR A 16 -3.92 0.71 7.78
N THR A 17 -4.25 1.96 8.06
CA THR A 17 -5.45 2.32 8.84
C THR A 17 -6.73 1.94 8.11
N VAL A 18 -6.84 2.34 6.84
CA VAL A 18 -8.00 2.02 5.98
C VAL A 18 -8.11 0.51 5.78
N GLY A 19 -6.99 -0.17 5.53
CA GLY A 19 -6.96 -1.62 5.32
C GLY A 19 -7.46 -2.42 6.52
N ARG A 20 -7.08 -2.05 7.73
CA ARG A 20 -7.59 -2.67 8.97
C ARG A 20 -9.08 -2.48 9.13
N GLN A 21 -9.58 -1.27 8.87
CA GLN A 21 -11.01 -0.99 8.97
C GLN A 21 -11.82 -1.72 7.89
N LEU A 22 -11.31 -1.78 6.66
CA LEU A 22 -11.93 -2.56 5.57
C LEU A 22 -12.01 -4.05 5.94
N ALA A 23 -10.91 -4.63 6.40
CA ALA A 23 -10.86 -6.02 6.81
C ALA A 23 -11.87 -6.33 7.92
N ALA A 24 -11.96 -5.46 8.94
CA ALA A 24 -12.94 -5.58 10.01
C ALA A 24 -14.39 -5.50 9.49
N ARG A 25 -14.67 -4.57 8.59
CA ARG A 25 -16.01 -4.39 7.99
C ARG A 25 -16.43 -5.57 7.11
N LEU A 26 -15.49 -6.20 6.41
CA LEU A 26 -15.72 -7.35 5.54
C LEU A 26 -15.65 -8.70 6.26
N GLY A 27 -15.16 -8.75 7.49
CA GLY A 27 -14.85 -10.00 8.18
C GLY A 27 -13.67 -10.76 7.53
N TRP A 28 -12.75 -10.05 6.90
CA TRP A 28 -11.60 -10.60 6.19
C TRP A 28 -10.32 -10.50 7.02
N ALA A 29 -9.32 -11.31 6.65
CA ALA A 29 -7.97 -11.14 7.21
C ALA A 29 -7.35 -9.82 6.74
N PHE A 30 -6.45 -9.27 7.56
CA PHE A 30 -5.63 -8.11 7.19
C PHE A 30 -4.16 -8.47 7.15
N ARG A 31 -3.44 -8.02 6.14
CA ARG A 31 -1.99 -8.16 6.00
C ARG A 31 -1.37 -6.84 5.58
N ASP A 32 -0.31 -6.45 6.27
CA ASP A 32 0.51 -5.29 5.92
C ASP A 32 1.88 -5.77 5.45
N SER A 33 2.25 -5.47 4.21
CA SER A 33 3.47 -6.02 3.63
C SER A 33 4.74 -5.48 4.28
N ASP A 34 4.76 -4.23 4.76
CA ASP A 34 5.90 -3.69 5.50
C ASP A 34 6.10 -4.44 6.83
N SER A 35 5.02 -4.66 7.57
CA SER A 35 5.05 -5.46 8.80
C SER A 35 5.49 -6.90 8.55
N MET A 36 5.11 -7.48 7.43
CA MET A 36 5.51 -8.83 7.04
C MET A 36 7.00 -8.90 6.69
N VAL A 37 7.55 -7.88 6.02
CA VAL A 37 9.01 -7.78 5.77
C VAL A 37 9.76 -7.75 7.10
N GLU A 38 9.36 -6.89 8.03
CA GLU A 38 10.01 -6.80 9.34
C GLU A 38 9.90 -8.11 10.13
N ALA A 39 8.73 -8.77 10.12
CA ALA A 39 8.54 -10.05 10.80
C ALA A 39 9.40 -11.18 10.20
N SER A 40 9.54 -11.23 8.87
CA SER A 40 10.28 -12.29 8.19
C SER A 40 11.80 -12.13 8.25
N THR A 41 12.29 -10.88 8.32
CA THR A 41 13.71 -10.57 8.34
C THR A 41 14.28 -10.36 9.75
N GLY A 42 13.42 -10.09 10.73
CA GLY A 42 13.81 -9.69 12.08
C GLY A 42 14.45 -8.29 12.14
N SER A 43 14.35 -7.52 11.08
CA SER A 43 14.94 -6.19 10.93
C SER A 43 13.89 -5.15 10.59
N THR A 44 14.08 -3.92 11.04
CA THR A 44 13.25 -2.80 10.55
C THR A 44 13.53 -2.53 9.08
N VAL A 45 12.61 -1.84 8.40
CA VAL A 45 12.81 -1.40 7.01
C VAL A 45 14.10 -0.59 6.87
N ALA A 46 14.38 0.31 7.82
CA ALA A 46 15.60 1.12 7.80
C ALA A 46 16.88 0.28 7.92
N GLU A 47 16.90 -0.71 8.82
CA GLU A 47 18.03 -1.63 8.98
C GLU A 47 18.26 -2.51 7.75
N LEU A 48 17.17 -3.02 7.17
CA LEU A 48 17.23 -3.84 5.96
C LEU A 48 17.75 -3.03 4.77
N PHE A 49 17.30 -1.80 4.63
CA PHE A 49 17.75 -0.88 3.59
C PHE A 49 19.24 -0.54 3.74
N ALA A 50 19.70 -0.30 4.99
CA ALA A 50 21.12 -0.04 5.28
C ALA A 50 22.01 -1.26 5.02
N ALA A 51 21.53 -2.46 5.34
CA ALA A 51 22.30 -3.71 5.21
C ALA A 51 22.36 -4.24 3.78
N GLN A 52 21.27 -4.16 3.02
CA GLN A 52 21.11 -4.80 1.70
C GLN A 52 20.94 -3.79 0.55
N GLY A 53 20.82 -2.49 0.85
CA GLY A 53 20.51 -1.46 -0.12
C GLY A 53 19.08 -1.54 -0.66
N GLU A 54 18.77 -0.66 -1.61
CA GLU A 54 17.41 -0.58 -2.20
C GLU A 54 17.05 -1.87 -2.94
N ALA A 55 17.95 -2.43 -3.73
CA ALA A 55 17.69 -3.63 -4.51
C ALA A 55 17.34 -4.84 -3.64
N GLY A 56 18.06 -5.06 -2.53
CA GLY A 56 17.77 -6.12 -1.58
C GLY A 56 16.42 -5.91 -0.88
N PHE A 57 16.13 -4.69 -0.47
CA PHE A 57 14.85 -4.35 0.12
C PHE A 57 13.69 -4.58 -0.87
N ARG A 58 13.80 -4.17 -2.14
CA ARG A 58 12.78 -4.39 -3.17
C ARG A 58 12.54 -5.87 -3.44
N SER A 59 13.59 -6.70 -3.39
CA SER A 59 13.46 -8.15 -3.52
C SER A 59 12.60 -8.74 -2.39
N GLU A 60 12.81 -8.30 -1.14
CA GLU A 60 11.99 -8.73 -0.01
C GLU A 60 10.55 -8.22 -0.11
N GLU A 61 10.32 -6.98 -0.54
CA GLU A 61 8.98 -6.46 -0.78
C GLU A 61 8.21 -7.32 -1.78
N SER A 62 8.83 -7.71 -2.89
CA SER A 62 8.22 -8.56 -3.92
C SER A 62 7.88 -9.96 -3.39
N ARG A 63 8.82 -10.57 -2.66
CA ARG A 63 8.61 -11.87 -2.03
C ARG A 63 7.42 -11.84 -1.06
N VAL A 64 7.39 -10.86 -0.20
CA VAL A 64 6.35 -10.70 0.82
C VAL A 64 4.98 -10.36 0.20
N LEU A 65 4.95 -9.54 -0.86
CA LEU A 65 3.71 -9.26 -1.57
C LEU A 65 3.10 -10.56 -2.15
N ALA A 66 3.92 -11.38 -2.79
CA ALA A 66 3.48 -12.68 -3.32
C ALA A 66 2.95 -13.59 -2.19
N GLU A 67 3.65 -13.65 -1.06
CA GLU A 67 3.22 -14.40 0.12
C GLU A 67 1.89 -13.87 0.70
N ALA A 68 1.75 -12.55 0.80
CA ALA A 68 0.51 -11.92 1.29
C ALA A 68 -0.70 -12.28 0.43
N LEU A 69 -0.51 -12.47 -0.87
CA LEU A 69 -1.56 -12.78 -1.84
C LEU A 69 -1.79 -14.28 -2.04
N ALA A 70 -0.84 -15.14 -1.67
CA ALA A 70 -0.91 -16.59 -1.90
C ALA A 70 -1.78 -17.35 -0.89
N GLY A 71 -2.09 -16.79 0.27
CA GLY A 71 -2.83 -17.45 1.34
C GLY A 71 -4.26 -17.84 0.95
N ALA A 72 -4.86 -18.80 1.66
CA ALA A 72 -6.26 -19.18 1.49
C ALA A 72 -7.20 -18.16 2.15
N GLY A 73 -8.40 -17.98 1.57
CA GLY A 73 -9.48 -17.14 2.11
C GLY A 73 -9.34 -15.64 1.80
N PRO A 74 -10.40 -14.89 2.13
CA PRO A 74 -10.48 -13.46 1.82
C PRO A 74 -9.47 -12.63 2.64
N VAL A 75 -8.81 -11.67 1.99
CA VAL A 75 -7.80 -10.83 2.63
C VAL A 75 -7.77 -9.41 2.07
N VAL A 76 -7.56 -8.43 2.95
CA VAL A 76 -7.17 -7.07 2.60
C VAL A 76 -5.66 -6.94 2.80
N VAL A 77 -4.95 -6.52 1.78
CA VAL A 77 -3.50 -6.32 1.81
C VAL A 77 -3.18 -4.83 1.69
N SER A 78 -2.46 -4.29 2.66
CA SER A 78 -1.81 -2.98 2.56
C SER A 78 -0.43 -3.20 1.94
N ALA A 79 -0.27 -2.85 0.67
CA ALA A 79 0.99 -3.03 -0.04
C ALA A 79 1.93 -1.83 0.16
N ALA A 80 3.22 -2.09 0.30
CA ALA A 80 4.25 -1.06 0.39
C ALA A 80 4.24 -0.15 -0.84
N GLY A 81 4.53 1.14 -0.66
CA GLY A 81 4.41 2.12 -1.74
C GLY A 81 5.29 1.85 -2.96
N GLY A 82 6.41 1.17 -2.79
CA GLY A 82 7.33 0.84 -3.87
C GLY A 82 7.05 -0.44 -4.64
N VAL A 83 6.06 -1.23 -4.24
CA VAL A 83 5.78 -2.54 -4.90
C VAL A 83 5.45 -2.41 -6.38
N VAL A 84 4.88 -1.28 -6.80
CA VAL A 84 4.52 -1.03 -8.21
C VAL A 84 5.73 -0.80 -9.12
N LEU A 85 6.92 -0.57 -8.57
CA LEU A 85 8.14 -0.36 -9.37
C LEU A 85 8.56 -1.61 -10.14
N ALA A 86 8.35 -2.80 -9.57
CA ALA A 86 8.69 -4.06 -10.22
C ALA A 86 7.58 -4.51 -11.18
N PRO A 87 7.88 -4.77 -12.46
CA PRO A 87 6.89 -5.23 -13.44
C PRO A 87 6.19 -6.54 -13.04
N GLU A 88 6.92 -7.47 -12.42
CA GLU A 88 6.37 -8.74 -11.91
C GLU A 88 5.33 -8.52 -10.81
N ASN A 89 5.50 -7.52 -9.96
CA ASN A 89 4.51 -7.15 -8.95
C ASN A 89 3.24 -6.59 -9.60
N ARG A 90 3.39 -5.75 -10.64
CA ARG A 90 2.23 -5.21 -11.37
C ARG A 90 1.45 -6.32 -12.06
N ALA A 91 2.15 -7.29 -12.68
CA ALA A 91 1.52 -8.46 -13.28
C ALA A 91 0.76 -9.32 -12.24
N LEU A 92 1.33 -9.48 -11.04
CA LEU A 92 0.67 -10.17 -9.92
C LEU A 92 -0.59 -9.42 -9.46
N LEU A 93 -0.49 -8.10 -9.30
CA LEU A 93 -1.61 -7.25 -8.88
C LEU A 93 -2.79 -7.28 -9.86
N ALA A 94 -2.54 -7.42 -11.16
CA ALA A 94 -3.57 -7.48 -12.20
C ALA A 94 -4.60 -8.62 -12.03
N SER A 95 -4.29 -9.62 -11.20
CA SER A 95 -5.21 -10.74 -10.90
C SER A 95 -6.12 -10.47 -9.69
N HIS A 96 -6.03 -9.30 -9.08
CA HIS A 96 -6.71 -8.97 -7.83
C HIS A 96 -7.45 -7.63 -7.95
N THR A 97 -8.33 -7.33 -6.99
CA THR A 97 -8.95 -6.01 -6.92
C THR A 97 -8.00 -5.04 -6.26
N VAL A 98 -7.56 -4.04 -7.01
CA VAL A 98 -6.59 -3.04 -6.58
C VAL A 98 -7.25 -1.68 -6.40
N VAL A 99 -7.09 -1.10 -5.22
CA VAL A 99 -7.57 0.24 -4.89
C VAL A 99 -6.38 1.15 -4.62
N TRP A 100 -6.27 2.22 -5.38
CA TRP A 100 -5.29 3.25 -5.15
C TRP A 100 -5.84 4.35 -4.24
N LEU A 101 -5.25 4.50 -3.06
CA LEU A 101 -5.48 5.65 -2.19
C LEU A 101 -4.57 6.79 -2.65
N ARG A 102 -5.15 7.68 -3.46
CA ARG A 102 -4.44 8.80 -4.08
C ARG A 102 -4.45 10.00 -3.14
N ALA A 103 -3.27 10.57 -2.90
CA ALA A 103 -3.12 11.81 -2.15
C ALA A 103 -2.15 12.75 -2.86
N ASP A 104 -2.32 14.04 -2.60
CA ASP A 104 -1.40 15.07 -3.07
C ASP A 104 -0.08 14.97 -2.27
N PRO A 105 1.10 15.11 -2.89
CA PRO A 105 2.38 15.11 -2.19
C PRO A 105 2.45 16.08 -1.00
N ALA A 106 1.81 17.24 -1.10
CA ALA A 106 1.72 18.21 0.01
C ALA A 106 0.95 17.65 1.21
N THR A 107 -0.15 16.94 0.98
CA THR A 107 -0.92 16.27 2.02
C THR A 107 -0.10 15.15 2.67
N LEU A 108 0.63 14.38 1.87
CA LEU A 108 1.50 13.31 2.37
C LEU A 108 2.63 13.88 3.23
N ALA A 109 3.28 14.96 2.79
CA ALA A 109 4.33 15.64 3.54
C ALA A 109 3.82 16.12 4.92
N ALA A 110 2.64 16.72 4.98
CA ALA A 110 2.03 17.15 6.23
C ALA A 110 1.74 15.99 7.20
N ARG A 111 1.34 14.82 6.68
CA ARG A 111 1.05 13.63 7.49
C ARG A 111 2.31 12.91 7.99
N ILE A 112 3.38 12.91 7.21
CA ILE A 112 4.62 12.19 7.50
C ILE A 112 5.55 12.99 8.43
N GLY A 113 5.51 14.32 8.36
CA GLY A 113 6.39 15.20 9.12
C GLY A 113 7.86 15.07 8.69
N ASP A 114 8.76 14.78 9.63
CA ASP A 114 10.22 14.71 9.40
C ASP A 114 10.69 13.45 8.65
N GLY A 115 9.81 12.55 8.29
CA GLY A 115 10.14 11.31 7.57
C GLY A 115 10.91 10.28 8.40
N ARG A 116 10.93 10.43 9.73
CA ARG A 116 11.67 9.54 10.64
C ARG A 116 11.30 8.06 10.42
N GLY A 117 12.31 7.19 10.35
CA GLY A 117 12.15 5.76 10.07
C GLY A 117 11.91 5.43 8.58
N ARG A 118 12.04 6.41 7.68
CA ARG A 118 11.85 6.25 6.22
C ARG A 118 13.13 6.62 5.48
N PRO A 119 13.97 5.66 5.10
CA PRO A 119 15.30 5.92 4.53
C PRO A 119 15.30 6.85 3.32
N LEU A 120 14.29 6.74 2.46
CA LEU A 120 14.16 7.57 1.24
C LEU A 120 13.84 9.03 1.54
N LEU A 121 13.34 9.37 2.73
CA LEU A 121 12.90 10.72 3.10
C LEU A 121 13.88 11.47 4.02
N ALA A 122 15.07 10.94 4.25
CA ALA A 122 15.97 11.41 5.31
C ALA A 122 16.42 12.87 5.16
N ALA A 123 16.66 13.38 3.94
CA ALA A 123 17.23 14.69 3.69
C ALA A 123 16.19 15.79 3.41
N ASP A 124 15.23 15.49 2.53
CA ASP A 124 14.14 16.40 2.13
C ASP A 124 12.86 15.61 1.93
N PRO A 125 12.04 15.44 2.98
CA PRO A 125 10.81 14.66 2.88
C PRO A 125 9.82 15.20 1.84
N ALA A 126 9.62 16.50 1.78
CA ALA A 126 8.62 17.09 0.90
C ALA A 126 9.02 16.98 -0.59
N GLY A 127 10.25 17.35 -0.92
CA GLY A 127 10.78 17.25 -2.28
C GLY A 127 10.87 15.81 -2.75
N THR A 128 11.32 14.90 -1.89
CA THR A 128 11.39 13.47 -2.19
C THR A 128 10.01 12.87 -2.46
N LEU A 129 8.97 13.26 -1.72
CA LEU A 129 7.60 12.80 -1.97
C LEU A 129 7.08 13.24 -3.34
N VAL A 130 7.40 14.47 -3.77
CA VAL A 130 7.05 14.96 -5.12
C VAL A 130 7.73 14.10 -6.20
N ASP A 131 9.01 13.83 -6.06
CA ASP A 131 9.78 13.03 -7.01
C ASP A 131 9.31 11.58 -7.07
N LEU A 132 9.07 10.96 -5.90
CA LEU A 132 8.54 9.60 -5.82
C LEU A 132 7.13 9.50 -6.41
N ASP A 133 6.27 10.48 -6.16
CA ASP A 133 4.92 10.52 -6.73
C ASP A 133 4.98 10.64 -8.26
N ALA A 134 5.82 11.50 -8.80
CA ALA A 134 5.99 11.66 -10.24
C ALA A 134 6.37 10.35 -10.94
N VAL A 135 7.24 9.54 -10.33
CA VAL A 135 7.64 8.21 -10.84
C VAL A 135 6.54 7.16 -10.66
N ARG A 136 5.89 7.13 -9.50
CA ARG A 136 4.98 6.04 -9.11
C ARG A 136 3.53 6.26 -9.55
N ARG A 137 3.10 7.50 -9.73
CA ARG A 137 1.72 7.84 -10.10
C ARG A 137 1.24 7.09 -11.36
N PRO A 138 1.98 7.09 -12.50
CA PRO A 138 1.57 6.32 -13.67
C PRO A 138 1.50 4.80 -13.41
N LEU A 139 2.33 4.29 -12.52
CA LEU A 139 2.35 2.87 -12.16
C LEU A 139 1.16 2.49 -11.24
N TYR A 140 0.75 3.39 -10.35
CA TYR A 140 -0.48 3.20 -9.60
C TYR A 140 -1.71 3.26 -10.52
N GLU A 141 -1.73 4.18 -11.47
CA GLU A 141 -2.79 4.27 -12.49
C GLU A 141 -2.89 2.99 -13.32
N GLU A 142 -1.75 2.40 -13.70
CA GLU A 142 -1.69 1.15 -14.46
C GLU A 142 -2.37 -0.03 -13.73
N VAL A 143 -2.19 -0.14 -12.42
CA VAL A 143 -2.65 -1.32 -11.66
C VAL A 143 -4.00 -1.13 -10.98
N ALA A 144 -4.51 0.09 -10.84
CA ALA A 144 -5.70 0.38 -10.05
C ALA A 144 -6.99 0.08 -10.80
N ASP A 145 -7.87 -0.71 -10.19
CA ASP A 145 -9.26 -0.85 -10.62
C ASP A 145 -10.12 0.30 -10.10
N VAL A 146 -9.78 0.82 -8.92
CA VAL A 146 -10.49 1.91 -8.24
C VAL A 146 -9.50 2.93 -7.72
N VAL A 147 -9.80 4.21 -7.89
CA VAL A 147 -9.03 5.33 -7.33
C VAL A 147 -9.90 6.09 -6.34
N VAL A 148 -9.37 6.31 -5.13
CA VAL A 148 -10.03 7.11 -4.10
C VAL A 148 -9.10 8.26 -3.69
N ASP A 149 -9.53 9.51 -3.92
CA ASP A 149 -8.82 10.69 -3.42
C ASP A 149 -9.04 10.83 -1.91
N VAL A 150 -7.95 10.88 -1.15
CA VAL A 150 -8.00 10.80 0.31
C VAL A 150 -7.56 12.10 1.03
N ASP A 151 -7.28 13.16 0.28
CA ASP A 151 -6.72 14.41 0.84
C ASP A 151 -7.55 15.03 1.96
N ALA A 152 -8.86 15.11 1.77
CA ALA A 152 -9.79 15.77 2.70
C ALA A 152 -10.70 14.76 3.43
N LEU A 153 -10.34 13.48 3.45
CA LEU A 153 -11.19 12.43 4.00
C LEU A 153 -10.61 11.82 5.28
N ASP A 154 -11.48 11.55 6.23
CA ASP A 154 -11.16 10.66 7.35
C ASP A 154 -11.17 9.19 6.91
N PRO A 155 -10.48 8.29 7.65
CA PRO A 155 -10.37 6.89 7.27
C PRO A 155 -11.71 6.17 7.10
N ALA A 156 -12.72 6.48 7.92
CA ALA A 156 -14.03 5.84 7.83
C ALA A 156 -14.74 6.19 6.53
N THR A 157 -14.66 7.45 6.11
CA THR A 157 -15.21 7.90 4.82
C THR A 157 -14.47 7.24 3.65
N VAL A 158 -13.15 7.07 3.74
CA VAL A 158 -12.38 6.34 2.72
C VAL A 158 -12.86 4.89 2.62
N VAL A 159 -13.05 4.22 3.75
CA VAL A 159 -13.59 2.85 3.79
C VAL A 159 -14.94 2.76 3.09
N ASP A 160 -15.87 3.65 3.40
CA ASP A 160 -17.18 3.67 2.77
C ASP A 160 -17.09 3.87 1.25
N ARG A 161 -16.21 4.74 0.77
CA ARG A 161 -15.97 4.94 -0.67
C ARG A 161 -15.38 3.71 -1.34
N VAL A 162 -14.42 3.06 -0.72
CA VAL A 162 -13.84 1.80 -1.23
C VAL A 162 -14.91 0.73 -1.34
N LEU A 163 -15.71 0.53 -0.30
CA LEU A 163 -16.79 -0.46 -0.31
C LEU A 163 -17.85 -0.15 -1.38
N ALA A 164 -18.21 1.12 -1.53
CA ALA A 164 -19.19 1.53 -2.56
C ALA A 164 -18.69 1.33 -3.99
N ALA A 165 -17.37 1.48 -4.21
CA ALA A 165 -16.75 1.35 -5.53
C ALA A 165 -16.36 -0.09 -5.88
N THR A 166 -16.29 -0.99 -4.91
CA THR A 166 -15.93 -2.40 -5.11
C THR A 166 -17.14 -3.32 -4.96
N ALA A 167 -17.12 -4.46 -5.64
CA ALA A 167 -18.23 -5.43 -5.60
C ALA A 167 -18.40 -6.11 -4.23
N PHE A 168 -17.48 -5.90 -3.31
CA PHE A 168 -17.46 -6.57 -1.99
C PHE A 168 -18.57 -6.08 -1.05
N ALA A 169 -19.08 -4.87 -1.24
CA ALA A 169 -20.17 -4.32 -0.44
C ALA A 169 -21.51 -5.10 -0.60
N ARG A 170 -21.64 -5.92 -1.64
CA ARG A 170 -22.90 -6.63 -1.96
C ARG A 170 -22.99 -8.04 -1.37
N SER A 171 -21.93 -8.54 -0.73
CA SER A 171 -21.87 -9.92 -0.23
C SER A 171 -22.16 -10.05 1.28
N THR A 172 -22.53 -8.96 1.95
CA THR A 172 -22.71 -8.92 3.43
C THR A 172 -24.18 -8.76 3.87
N LEU A 173 -25.14 -9.09 2.99
CA LEU A 173 -26.59 -9.10 3.31
C LEU A 173 -27.13 -10.53 3.31
#